data_76291a2ab5f20390b89d63179b51ccc1
#
_entry.id   76291a2ab5f20390b89d63179b51ccc1
#
_cell.length_a   1.000
_cell.length_b   1.000
_cell.length_c   1.000
_cell.angle_alpha   90.00
_cell.angle_beta   90.00
_cell.angle_gamma   90.00
#
_symmetry.space_group_name_H-M   'P 1'
#
loop_
_entity.id
_entity.type
_entity.pdbx_description
1 polymer ?
#
loop_
_entity_poly.entity_id
_entity_poly.type
_entity_poly.pdbx_seq_one_letter_code
_entity_poly.pdbx_strand_id
1 'polypeptide(L)'
;GEEQLTQEELESLLDKAIAQELFIPVFVGSTIIKQGVQGVMEDIATYFPHPRHHGRFRLANGEETFVDETGEPAAFIFKTVSDPFVGRLSFLKVISGVLEPGMELINARTGKKDRLGHLYVMMGKEATDVKSAKAGDIIVVPKLTDTRAGDTMSKSGDVAIDPLPLPVPQYPVAIEAVNKKDEDKLGTFLARFAENDPTVRISRSEETHQTVITAMGDTQVET
;
A
#
# COMPACT_ATOMS: atom_id res chain seq x y z
N GLY A 1 -27.53 -39.16 12.39
CA GLY A 1 -27.24 -38.60 13.68
C GLY A 1 -26.62 -37.25 13.48
N GLU A 2 -27.15 -36.22 14.10
CA GLU A 2 -26.52 -34.92 14.18
C GLU A 2 -25.32 -35.08 15.14
N GLU A 3 -24.13 -35.20 14.59
CA GLU A 3 -22.90 -35.09 15.37
C GLU A 3 -22.75 -33.61 15.77
N GLN A 4 -22.84 -33.34 17.07
CA GLN A 4 -22.54 -32.01 17.60
C GLN A 4 -21.01 -31.81 17.54
N LEU A 5 -20.58 -30.82 16.80
CA LEU A 5 -19.18 -30.40 16.77
C LEU A 5 -18.75 -29.91 18.14
N THR A 6 -17.57 -30.29 18.56
CA THR A 6 -16.91 -29.71 19.74
C THR A 6 -16.49 -28.28 19.46
N GLN A 7 -16.24 -27.50 20.52
CA GLN A 7 -15.74 -26.13 20.39
C GLN A 7 -14.41 -26.08 19.61
N GLU A 8 -13.49 -26.99 19.88
CA GLU A 8 -12.18 -27.06 19.20
C GLU A 8 -12.31 -27.41 17.71
N GLU A 9 -13.23 -28.32 17.36
CA GLU A 9 -13.51 -28.65 15.97
C GLU A 9 -14.13 -27.46 15.23
N LEU A 10 -15.05 -26.72 15.88
CA LEU A 10 -15.66 -25.53 15.30
C LEU A 10 -14.62 -24.45 15.03
N GLU A 11 -13.74 -24.17 15.99
CA GLU A 11 -12.66 -23.16 15.84
C GLU A 11 -11.70 -23.53 14.71
N SER A 12 -11.28 -24.79 14.64
CA SER A 12 -10.42 -25.28 13.53
C SER A 12 -11.11 -25.24 12.15
N LEU A 13 -12.42 -25.42 12.10
CA LEU A 13 -13.18 -25.31 10.86
C LEU A 13 -13.38 -23.85 10.42
N LEU A 14 -13.57 -22.93 11.37
CA LEU A 14 -13.70 -21.50 11.10
C LEU A 14 -12.41 -20.92 10.53
N ASP A 15 -11.25 -21.25 11.12
CA ASP A 15 -9.95 -20.84 10.62
C ASP A 15 -9.77 -21.26 9.14
N LYS A 16 -10.02 -22.53 8.83
CA LYS A 16 -9.93 -23.03 7.45
C LYS A 16 -10.94 -22.40 6.51
N ALA A 17 -12.18 -22.20 6.95
CA ALA A 17 -13.24 -21.64 6.12
C ALA A 17 -12.99 -20.17 5.80
N ILE A 18 -12.47 -19.39 6.76
CA ILE A 18 -12.07 -18.00 6.56
C ILE A 18 -10.86 -17.95 5.62
N ALA A 19 -9.87 -18.82 5.87
CA ALA A 19 -8.67 -18.90 5.06
C ALA A 19 -8.96 -19.26 3.59
N GLN A 20 -9.98 -20.07 3.32
CA GLN A 20 -10.40 -20.47 1.98
C GLN A 20 -11.47 -19.55 1.37
N GLU A 21 -11.80 -18.44 2.02
CA GLU A 21 -12.84 -17.49 1.60
C GLU A 21 -14.25 -18.12 1.47
N LEU A 22 -14.49 -19.26 2.14
CA LEU A 22 -15.78 -19.95 2.17
C LEU A 22 -16.73 -19.32 3.19
N PHE A 23 -16.21 -18.55 4.13
CA PHE A 23 -16.95 -17.91 5.20
C PHE A 23 -16.48 -16.48 5.39
N ILE A 24 -17.42 -15.54 5.44
CA ILE A 24 -17.15 -14.13 5.71
C ILE A 24 -17.66 -13.80 7.10
N PRO A 25 -16.76 -13.57 8.09
CA PRO A 25 -17.17 -13.20 9.44
C PRO A 25 -17.77 -11.79 9.46
N VAL A 26 -18.88 -11.63 10.17
CA VAL A 26 -19.54 -10.34 10.37
C VAL A 26 -19.54 -9.99 11.85
N PHE A 27 -18.97 -8.84 12.17
CA PHE A 27 -18.86 -8.34 13.53
C PHE A 27 -19.77 -7.14 13.74
N VAL A 28 -20.36 -7.06 14.94
CA VAL A 28 -21.17 -5.93 15.35
C VAL A 28 -20.56 -5.26 16.57
N GLY A 29 -20.38 -3.96 16.51
CA GLY A 29 -19.80 -3.22 17.60
C GLY A 29 -20.03 -1.72 17.51
N SER A 30 -19.59 -0.98 18.53
CA SER A 30 -19.61 0.47 18.60
C SER A 30 -18.30 1.00 19.14
N THR A 31 -17.63 1.83 18.37
CA THR A 31 -16.39 2.50 18.78
C THR A 31 -16.64 3.58 19.83
N ILE A 32 -17.83 4.20 19.83
CA ILE A 32 -18.20 5.25 20.78
C ILE A 32 -18.26 4.71 22.21
N ILE A 33 -18.93 3.59 22.40
CA ILE A 33 -19.06 2.94 23.72
C ILE A 33 -18.02 1.82 23.91
N LYS A 34 -17.11 1.65 22.97
CA LYS A 34 -16.02 0.65 22.96
C LYS A 34 -16.50 -0.80 23.14
N GLN A 35 -17.71 -1.11 22.69
CA GLN A 35 -18.27 -2.44 22.77
C GLN A 35 -17.96 -3.24 21.50
N GLY A 36 -17.52 -4.49 21.64
CA GLY A 36 -17.21 -5.40 20.53
C GLY A 36 -15.83 -5.19 19.87
N VAL A 37 -15.13 -4.08 20.11
CA VAL A 37 -13.83 -3.77 19.47
C VAL A 37 -12.75 -4.79 19.85
N GLN A 38 -12.68 -5.15 21.15
CA GLN A 38 -11.69 -6.13 21.61
C GLN A 38 -11.95 -7.52 20.99
N GLY A 39 -13.20 -7.96 20.93
CA GLY A 39 -13.56 -9.22 20.29
C GLY A 39 -13.15 -9.30 18.83
N VAL A 40 -13.38 -8.21 18.06
CA VAL A 40 -12.90 -8.15 16.65
C VAL A 40 -11.39 -8.30 16.56
N MET A 41 -10.62 -7.66 17.44
CA MET A 41 -9.16 -7.77 17.46
C MET A 41 -8.69 -9.19 17.81
N GLU A 42 -9.33 -9.83 18.78
CA GLU A 42 -9.06 -11.22 19.18
C GLU A 42 -9.39 -12.19 18.05
N ASP A 43 -10.53 -12.03 17.38
CA ASP A 43 -10.94 -12.87 16.27
C ASP A 43 -10.02 -12.70 15.05
N ILE A 44 -9.57 -11.48 14.75
CA ILE A 44 -8.56 -11.24 13.70
C ILE A 44 -7.26 -11.98 14.04
N ALA A 45 -6.80 -11.92 15.27
CA ALA A 45 -5.58 -12.59 15.69
C ALA A 45 -5.70 -14.12 15.69
N THR A 46 -6.90 -14.65 15.91
CA THR A 46 -7.14 -16.09 16.07
C THR A 46 -7.47 -16.77 14.73
N TYR A 47 -8.35 -16.16 13.93
CA TYR A 47 -8.95 -16.83 12.78
C TYR A 47 -8.47 -16.32 11.41
N PHE A 48 -7.87 -15.09 11.35
CA PHE A 48 -7.44 -14.59 10.06
C PHE A 48 -6.12 -15.23 9.62
N PRO A 49 -6.00 -15.61 8.35
CA PRO A 49 -4.84 -16.36 7.88
C PRO A 49 -3.57 -15.53 7.92
N HIS A 50 -2.48 -16.18 8.31
CA HIS A 50 -1.15 -15.59 8.20
C HIS A 50 -0.80 -15.29 6.73
N PRO A 51 -0.10 -14.19 6.42
CA PRO A 51 0.28 -13.83 5.05
C PRO A 51 0.94 -14.95 4.22
N ARG A 52 1.67 -15.85 4.85
CA ARG A 52 2.28 -17.04 4.21
C ARG A 52 1.26 -18.00 3.63
N HIS A 53 0.04 -18.05 4.16
CA HIS A 53 -0.98 -19.02 3.74
C HIS A 53 -1.90 -18.43 2.68
N HIS A 54 -1.94 -17.11 2.53
CA HIS A 54 -2.90 -16.41 1.66
C HIS A 54 -2.30 -15.29 0.81
N GLY A 55 -1.02 -14.96 0.97
CA GLY A 55 -0.37 -13.91 0.20
C GLY A 55 -0.12 -14.35 -1.24
N ARG A 56 -1.13 -14.23 -2.12
CA ARG A 56 -0.97 -14.40 -3.56
C ARG A 56 -0.75 -13.05 -4.21
N PHE A 57 0.20 -12.99 -5.13
CA PHE A 57 0.43 -11.82 -5.98
C PHE A 57 0.49 -12.28 -7.43
N ARG A 58 -0.22 -11.57 -8.28
CA ARG A 58 -0.12 -11.76 -9.71
C ARG A 58 1.08 -10.96 -10.22
N LEU A 59 1.94 -11.61 -10.99
CA LEU A 59 3.05 -10.97 -11.67
C LEU A 59 2.60 -10.37 -13.01
N ALA A 60 3.31 -9.36 -13.48
CA ALA A 60 3.05 -8.70 -14.76
C ALA A 60 3.13 -9.66 -15.97
N ASN A 61 3.83 -10.79 -15.84
CA ASN A 61 3.87 -11.84 -16.86
C ASN A 61 2.67 -12.81 -16.81
N GLY A 62 1.72 -12.58 -15.87
CA GLY A 62 0.53 -13.39 -15.66
C GLY A 62 0.69 -14.60 -14.75
N GLU A 63 1.91 -14.88 -14.27
CA GLU A 63 2.16 -15.92 -13.26
C GLU A 63 1.71 -15.46 -11.87
N GLU A 64 1.54 -16.40 -10.95
CA GLU A 64 1.29 -16.12 -9.55
C GLU A 64 2.55 -16.36 -8.72
N THR A 65 2.80 -15.48 -7.76
CA THR A 65 3.80 -15.69 -6.72
C THR A 65 3.16 -15.63 -5.34
N PHE A 66 3.82 -16.20 -4.35
CA PHE A 66 3.34 -16.27 -2.98
C PHE A 66 4.31 -15.57 -2.05
N VAL A 67 3.83 -15.24 -0.85
CA VAL A 67 4.70 -14.77 0.22
C VAL A 67 5.67 -15.89 0.61
N ASP A 68 6.97 -15.65 0.39
CA ASP A 68 8.04 -16.62 0.65
C ASP A 68 9.20 -15.97 1.41
N GLU A 69 9.44 -16.40 2.64
CA GLU A 69 10.54 -15.88 3.47
C GLU A 69 11.93 -16.34 3.00
N THR A 70 12.01 -17.39 2.20
CA THR A 70 13.27 -17.98 1.76
C THR A 70 13.69 -17.51 0.35
N GLY A 71 12.77 -16.84 -0.34
CA GLY A 71 12.98 -16.37 -1.69
C GLY A 71 13.88 -15.14 -1.80
N GLU A 72 14.05 -14.67 -3.03
CA GLU A 72 14.77 -13.43 -3.31
C GLU A 72 14.07 -12.24 -2.67
N PRO A 73 14.81 -11.31 -2.03
CA PRO A 73 14.22 -10.11 -1.45
C PRO A 73 13.44 -9.28 -2.48
N ALA A 74 12.14 -9.14 -2.23
CA ALA A 74 11.23 -8.36 -3.07
C ALA A 74 10.14 -7.69 -2.25
N ALA A 75 9.76 -6.47 -2.64
CA ALA A 75 8.70 -5.71 -2.00
C ALA A 75 7.87 -4.94 -3.01
N PHE A 76 6.58 -4.81 -2.72
CA PHE A 76 5.61 -4.04 -3.50
C PHE A 76 5.29 -2.72 -2.79
N ILE A 77 5.43 -1.61 -3.49
CA ILE A 77 5.08 -0.28 -3.00
C ILE A 77 3.61 -0.04 -3.25
N PHE A 78 2.80 -0.07 -2.19
CA PHE A 78 1.36 0.11 -2.33
C PHE A 78 0.89 1.55 -2.05
N LYS A 79 1.75 2.36 -1.41
CA LYS A 79 1.43 3.75 -1.06
C LYS A 79 2.69 4.59 -0.98
N THR A 80 2.61 5.84 -1.43
CA THR A 80 3.62 6.88 -1.19
C THR A 80 2.98 8.08 -0.51
N VAL A 81 3.69 8.71 0.41
CA VAL A 81 3.26 9.91 1.12
C VAL A 81 4.40 10.92 1.11
N SER A 82 4.10 12.16 0.77
CA SER A 82 5.05 13.26 0.85
C SER A 82 4.93 13.92 2.23
N ASP A 83 5.89 13.60 3.12
CA ASP A 83 5.98 14.21 4.44
C ASP A 83 6.80 15.50 4.37
N PRO A 84 6.34 16.61 4.98
CA PRO A 84 7.02 17.90 4.90
C PRO A 84 8.40 17.94 5.58
N PHE A 85 8.68 17.03 6.51
CA PHE A 85 9.93 16.99 7.30
C PHE A 85 10.89 15.90 6.83
N VAL A 86 10.37 14.73 6.55
CA VAL A 86 11.17 13.55 6.18
C VAL A 86 11.32 13.42 4.66
N GLY A 87 10.44 14.02 3.90
CA GLY A 87 10.34 13.89 2.46
C GLY A 87 9.42 12.72 2.07
N ARG A 88 9.71 12.06 0.96
CA ARG A 88 8.90 10.92 0.47
C ARG A 88 9.04 9.72 1.40
N LEU A 89 7.91 9.19 1.82
CA LEU A 89 7.78 7.94 2.55
C LEU A 89 7.12 6.91 1.62
N SER A 90 7.78 5.79 1.39
CA SER A 90 7.25 4.67 0.61
C SER A 90 6.80 3.56 1.54
N PHE A 91 5.54 3.16 1.45
CA PHE A 91 4.97 2.04 2.19
C PHE A 91 5.08 0.78 1.35
N LEU A 92 5.75 -0.22 1.86
CA LEU A 92 6.06 -1.45 1.17
C LEU A 92 5.44 -2.65 1.88
N LYS A 93 4.90 -3.56 1.10
CA LYS A 93 4.60 -4.93 1.51
C LYS A 93 5.78 -5.80 1.09
N VAL A 94 6.44 -6.44 2.04
CA VAL A 94 7.50 -7.41 1.73
C VAL A 94 6.86 -8.68 1.19
N ILE A 95 7.21 -9.06 -0.01
CA ILE A 95 6.61 -10.20 -0.73
C ILE A 95 7.46 -11.44 -0.56
N SER A 96 8.77 -11.28 -0.69
CA SER A 96 9.71 -12.40 -0.66
C SER A 96 10.98 -12.01 0.08
N GLY A 97 11.62 -13.00 0.68
CA GLY A 97 12.88 -12.88 1.38
C GLY A 97 12.83 -12.02 2.63
N VAL A 98 13.98 -11.45 2.96
CA VAL A 98 14.18 -10.54 4.10
C VAL A 98 14.83 -9.27 3.60
N LEU A 99 14.29 -8.13 3.97
CA LEU A 99 14.85 -6.81 3.69
C LEU A 99 15.64 -6.32 4.90
N GLU A 100 16.79 -5.72 4.63
CA GLU A 100 17.67 -5.12 5.65
C GLU A 100 18.13 -3.73 5.22
N PRO A 101 18.40 -2.84 6.16
CA PRO A 101 19.00 -1.54 5.86
C PRO A 101 20.34 -1.70 5.09
N GLY A 102 20.53 -0.85 4.09
CA GLY A 102 21.72 -0.89 3.25
C GLY A 102 21.65 -1.82 2.05
N MET A 103 20.60 -2.65 1.93
CA MET A 103 20.39 -3.52 0.78
C MET A 103 20.05 -2.68 -0.46
N GLU A 104 20.55 -3.08 -1.62
CA GLU A 104 20.22 -2.49 -2.92
C GLU A 104 19.13 -3.32 -3.60
N LEU A 105 18.08 -2.65 -4.02
CA LEU A 105 17.00 -3.23 -4.82
C LEU A 105 16.85 -2.48 -6.14
N ILE A 106 16.34 -3.16 -7.14
CA ILE A 106 16.08 -2.63 -8.47
C ILE A 106 14.57 -2.43 -8.62
N ASN A 107 14.15 -1.25 -9.03
CA ASN A 107 12.76 -0.97 -9.39
C ASN A 107 12.47 -1.61 -10.75
N ALA A 108 11.55 -2.57 -10.81
CA ALA A 108 11.22 -3.31 -12.02
C ALA A 108 10.70 -2.42 -13.16
N ARG A 109 10.02 -1.31 -12.85
CA ARG A 109 9.50 -0.36 -13.85
C ARG A 109 10.60 0.50 -14.47
N THR A 110 11.53 1.00 -13.66
CA THR A 110 12.53 1.98 -14.11
C THR A 110 13.89 1.38 -14.42
N GLY A 111 14.16 0.16 -13.95
CA GLY A 111 15.48 -0.48 -14.00
C GLY A 111 16.53 0.18 -13.09
N LYS A 112 16.15 1.20 -12.32
CA LYS A 112 17.07 1.91 -11.44
C LYS A 112 17.27 1.19 -10.12
N LYS A 113 18.51 1.22 -9.63
CA LYS A 113 18.85 0.73 -8.31
C LYS A 113 18.59 1.81 -7.28
N ASP A 114 18.06 1.38 -6.14
CA ASP A 114 17.92 2.24 -4.96
C ASP A 114 18.37 1.49 -3.71
N ARG A 115 18.97 2.21 -2.78
CA ARG A 115 19.47 1.62 -1.55
C ARG A 115 18.49 1.87 -0.43
N LEU A 116 18.08 0.78 0.24
CA LEU A 116 17.24 0.89 1.43
C LEU A 116 18.01 1.59 2.54
N GLY A 117 17.48 2.71 3.01
CA GLY A 117 17.97 3.39 4.20
C GLY A 117 17.48 2.68 5.47
N HIS A 118 16.92 3.45 6.39
CA HIS A 118 16.22 2.91 7.55
C HIS A 118 14.92 2.22 7.13
N LEU A 119 14.55 1.17 7.85
CA LEU A 119 13.27 0.51 7.74
C LEU A 119 12.44 0.83 8.97
N TYR A 120 11.20 1.28 8.77
CA TYR A 120 10.30 1.62 9.87
C TYR A 120 9.03 0.78 9.84
N VAL A 121 8.55 0.42 11.01
CA VAL A 121 7.16 -0.01 11.22
C VAL A 121 6.41 1.19 11.76
N MET A 122 5.30 1.55 11.10
CA MET A 122 4.48 2.69 11.50
C MET A 122 3.26 2.24 12.30
N MET A 123 3.01 2.90 13.42
CA MET A 123 1.78 2.79 14.20
C MET A 123 1.17 4.18 14.33
N GLY A 124 0.21 4.50 13.48
CA GLY A 124 -0.29 5.87 13.36
C GLY A 124 0.83 6.81 12.89
N LYS A 125 1.21 7.78 13.71
CA LYS A 125 2.30 8.74 13.44
C LYS A 125 3.66 8.30 14.02
N GLU A 126 3.67 7.25 14.84
CA GLU A 126 4.88 6.75 15.47
C GLU A 126 5.62 5.80 14.52
N ALA A 127 6.91 6.04 14.35
CA ALA A 127 7.81 5.25 13.52
C ALA A 127 8.82 4.51 14.41
N THR A 128 8.81 3.19 14.36
CA THR A 128 9.79 2.34 15.06
C THR A 128 10.79 1.80 14.06
N ASP A 129 12.08 2.08 14.28
CA ASP A 129 13.18 1.55 13.46
C ASP A 129 13.32 0.03 13.67
N VAL A 130 13.44 -0.71 12.56
CA VAL A 130 13.61 -2.16 12.59
C VAL A 130 14.85 -2.56 11.80
N LYS A 131 15.55 -3.59 12.27
CA LYS A 131 16.79 -4.08 11.68
C LYS A 131 16.55 -4.98 10.46
N SER A 132 15.38 -5.54 10.33
CA SER A 132 14.99 -6.39 9.21
C SER A 132 13.48 -6.44 9.10
N ALA A 133 12.98 -6.75 7.89
CA ALA A 133 11.58 -7.00 7.61
C ALA A 133 11.46 -8.27 6.76
N LYS A 134 10.57 -9.17 7.13
CA LYS A 134 10.36 -10.46 6.47
C LYS A 134 9.19 -10.41 5.51
N ALA A 135 9.16 -11.36 4.60
CA ALA A 135 8.01 -11.57 3.74
C ALA A 135 6.70 -11.64 4.56
N GLY A 136 5.72 -10.82 4.16
CA GLY A 136 4.47 -10.61 4.89
C GLY A 136 4.42 -9.31 5.69
N ASP A 137 5.55 -8.72 6.06
CA ASP A 137 5.60 -7.46 6.82
C ASP A 137 5.21 -6.26 5.95
N ILE A 138 4.70 -5.22 6.62
CA ILE A 138 4.48 -3.90 6.05
C ILE A 138 5.46 -2.93 6.71
N ILE A 139 6.27 -2.29 5.89
CA ILE A 139 7.29 -1.34 6.34
C ILE A 139 7.21 -0.03 5.59
N VAL A 140 7.87 0.97 6.14
CA VAL A 140 8.05 2.28 5.51
C VAL A 140 9.53 2.55 5.29
N VAL A 141 9.88 2.93 4.08
CA VAL A 141 11.24 3.32 3.69
C VAL A 141 11.21 4.77 3.22
N PRO A 142 11.95 5.66 3.89
CA PRO A 142 12.05 7.05 3.45
C PRO A 142 13.00 7.22 2.28
N LYS A 143 12.78 8.28 1.49
CA LYS A 143 13.72 8.82 0.49
C LYS A 143 14.09 7.85 -0.64
N LEU A 144 13.25 6.88 -0.97
CA LEU A 144 13.42 6.14 -2.21
C LEU A 144 13.22 7.08 -3.41
N THR A 145 14.10 6.95 -4.40
CA THR A 145 14.10 7.78 -5.61
C THR A 145 13.24 7.17 -6.69
N ASP A 146 12.54 8.01 -7.47
CA ASP A 146 11.73 7.59 -8.63
C ASP A 146 10.73 6.45 -8.37
N THR A 147 10.32 6.24 -7.12
CA THR A 147 9.34 5.22 -6.74
C THR A 147 7.95 5.81 -6.66
N ARG A 148 6.93 5.02 -7.01
CA ARG A 148 5.52 5.36 -6.89
C ARG A 148 4.69 4.16 -6.44
N ALA A 149 3.47 4.40 -6.01
CA ALA A 149 2.53 3.32 -5.73
C ALA A 149 2.32 2.46 -6.99
N GLY A 150 2.35 1.14 -6.81
CA GLY A 150 2.32 0.14 -7.88
C GLY A 150 3.69 -0.37 -8.34
N ASP A 151 4.80 0.23 -7.89
CA ASP A 151 6.13 -0.27 -8.23
C ASP A 151 6.51 -1.49 -7.40
N THR A 152 7.25 -2.41 -8.01
CA THR A 152 7.91 -3.52 -7.32
C THR A 152 9.41 -3.29 -7.31
N MET A 153 10.02 -3.55 -6.18
CA MET A 153 11.45 -3.52 -6.00
C MET A 153 11.95 -4.91 -5.63
N SER A 154 12.92 -5.43 -6.33
CA SER A 154 13.55 -6.73 -6.06
C SER A 154 15.06 -6.68 -6.25
N LYS A 155 15.76 -7.70 -5.77
CA LYS A 155 17.22 -7.76 -5.89
C LYS A 155 17.66 -7.97 -7.34
N SER A 156 16.96 -8.79 -8.12
CA SER A 156 17.23 -9.01 -9.54
C SER A 156 16.64 -7.91 -10.45
N GLY A 157 15.52 -7.30 -10.05
CA GLY A 157 14.71 -6.42 -10.89
C GLY A 157 13.69 -7.17 -11.77
N ASP A 158 13.67 -8.48 -11.73
CA ASP A 158 12.81 -9.30 -12.59
C ASP A 158 11.41 -9.56 -11.99
N VAL A 159 11.26 -9.37 -10.68
CA VAL A 159 9.97 -9.52 -10.01
C VAL A 159 9.17 -8.24 -10.20
N ALA A 160 8.09 -8.31 -10.97
CA ALA A 160 7.14 -7.22 -11.17
C ALA A 160 5.73 -7.69 -10.82
N ILE A 161 5.17 -7.15 -9.74
CA ILE A 161 3.76 -7.41 -9.38
C ILE A 161 2.87 -6.63 -10.33
N ASP A 162 1.79 -7.26 -10.78
CA ASP A 162 0.75 -6.60 -11.57
C ASP A 162 0.03 -5.58 -10.67
N PRO A 163 0.14 -4.28 -10.96
CA PRO A 163 -0.47 -3.27 -10.11
C PRO A 163 -2.00 -3.38 -10.16
N LEU A 164 -2.64 -3.12 -9.02
CA LEU A 164 -4.11 -3.08 -8.97
C LEU A 164 -4.64 -2.02 -9.95
N PRO A 165 -5.68 -2.36 -10.73
CA PRO A 165 -6.31 -1.39 -11.62
C PRO A 165 -6.94 -0.27 -10.80
N LEU A 166 -6.49 0.95 -11.03
CA LEU A 166 -7.05 2.13 -10.39
C LEU A 166 -8.24 2.65 -11.21
N PRO A 167 -9.27 3.21 -10.56
CA PRO A 167 -10.35 3.88 -11.26
C PRO A 167 -9.81 5.08 -12.04
N VAL A 168 -10.40 5.33 -13.20
CA VAL A 168 -10.01 6.45 -14.05
C VAL A 168 -10.72 7.72 -13.56
N PRO A 169 -10.01 8.78 -13.18
CA PRO A 169 -10.62 10.02 -12.76
C PRO A 169 -11.35 10.69 -13.93
N GLN A 170 -12.54 11.23 -13.66
CA GLN A 170 -13.42 11.80 -14.70
C GLN A 170 -13.95 13.20 -14.34
N TYR A 171 -13.48 13.80 -13.26
CA TYR A 171 -13.92 15.13 -12.81
C TYR A 171 -12.82 16.16 -13.04
N PRO A 172 -12.80 16.87 -14.21
CA PRO A 172 -11.79 17.87 -14.50
C PRO A 172 -12.18 19.23 -13.91
N VAL A 173 -11.22 19.89 -13.27
CA VAL A 173 -11.36 21.23 -12.72
C VAL A 173 -10.15 22.07 -13.11
N ALA A 174 -10.38 23.25 -13.68
CA ALA A 174 -9.33 24.22 -13.93
C ALA A 174 -8.93 24.92 -12.63
N ILE A 175 -7.64 25.02 -12.37
CA ILE A 175 -7.09 25.64 -11.17
C ILE A 175 -6.15 26.74 -11.57
N GLU A 176 -6.32 27.91 -10.94
CA GLU A 176 -5.46 29.07 -11.11
C GLU A 176 -5.04 29.63 -9.73
N ALA A 177 -3.82 30.10 -9.64
CA ALA A 177 -3.38 30.81 -8.46
C ALA A 177 -4.05 32.18 -8.37
N VAL A 178 -4.61 32.52 -7.21
CA VAL A 178 -5.22 33.85 -6.97
C VAL A 178 -4.21 34.97 -7.21
N ASN A 179 -2.94 34.74 -6.87
CA ASN A 179 -1.84 35.68 -7.09
C ASN A 179 -0.77 35.02 -7.94
N LYS A 180 -0.23 35.75 -8.90
CA LYS A 180 0.86 35.29 -9.77
C LYS A 180 2.11 34.82 -8.99
N LYS A 181 2.35 35.36 -7.82
CA LYS A 181 3.45 34.97 -6.92
C LYS A 181 3.32 33.55 -6.35
N ASP A 182 2.14 32.98 -6.39
CA ASP A 182 1.85 31.66 -5.81
C ASP A 182 1.78 30.55 -6.88
N GLU A 183 1.99 30.86 -8.16
CA GLU A 183 1.99 29.87 -9.26
C GLU A 183 3.00 28.74 -9.03
N ASP A 184 4.23 29.07 -8.62
CA ASP A 184 5.27 28.06 -8.34
C ASP A 184 4.90 27.18 -7.13
N LYS A 185 4.27 27.76 -6.11
CA LYS A 185 3.80 27.01 -4.95
C LYS A 185 2.65 26.10 -5.33
N LEU A 186 1.72 26.58 -6.16
CA LEU A 186 0.61 25.78 -6.69
C LEU A 186 1.16 24.56 -7.45
N GLY A 187 2.09 24.78 -8.36
CA GLY A 187 2.72 23.69 -9.12
C GLY A 187 3.38 22.64 -8.22
N THR A 188 4.10 23.10 -7.19
CA THR A 188 4.73 22.20 -6.21
C THR A 188 3.69 21.44 -5.38
N PHE A 189 2.61 22.09 -4.97
CA PHE A 189 1.50 21.46 -4.23
C PHE A 189 0.82 20.39 -5.09
N LEU A 190 0.45 20.74 -6.32
CA LEU A 190 -0.23 19.82 -7.24
C LEU A 190 0.63 18.59 -7.55
N ALA A 191 1.93 18.75 -7.74
CA ALA A 191 2.85 17.63 -7.94
C ALA A 191 2.84 16.67 -6.74
N ARG A 192 2.93 17.21 -5.51
CA ARG A 192 2.84 16.40 -4.28
C ARG A 192 1.47 15.74 -4.11
N PHE A 193 0.42 16.43 -4.49
CA PHE A 193 -0.94 15.90 -4.41
C PHE A 193 -1.11 14.69 -5.33
N ALA A 194 -0.66 14.77 -6.58
CA ALA A 194 -0.67 13.65 -7.51
C ALA A 194 0.30 12.51 -7.11
N GLU A 195 1.39 12.80 -6.40
CA GLU A 195 2.27 11.76 -5.84
C GLU A 195 1.59 10.97 -4.71
N ASN A 196 0.78 11.64 -3.89
CA ASN A 196 0.10 11.02 -2.76
C ASN A 196 -1.14 10.23 -3.18
N ASP A 197 -1.80 10.65 -4.25
CA ASP A 197 -3.01 10.01 -4.75
C ASP A 197 -2.87 9.67 -6.25
N PRO A 198 -2.67 8.39 -6.58
CA PRO A 198 -2.47 7.95 -7.95
C PRO A 198 -3.74 8.05 -8.81
N THR A 199 -4.91 8.37 -8.24
CA THR A 199 -6.15 8.63 -8.98
C THR A 199 -6.27 10.09 -9.43
N VAL A 200 -5.35 10.96 -9.02
CA VAL A 200 -5.30 12.35 -9.45
C VAL A 200 -4.39 12.52 -10.66
N ARG A 201 -4.86 13.23 -11.67
CA ARG A 201 -4.07 13.58 -12.85
C ARG A 201 -3.98 15.09 -12.96
N ILE A 202 -2.78 15.58 -13.28
CA ILE A 202 -2.53 16.99 -13.53
C ILE A 202 -2.10 17.13 -14.99
N SER A 203 -2.75 18.00 -15.71
CA SER A 203 -2.47 18.30 -17.11
C SER A 203 -2.55 19.80 -17.36
N ARG A 204 -2.01 20.23 -18.49
CA ARG A 204 -2.21 21.59 -18.99
C ARG A 204 -3.07 21.52 -20.24
N SER A 205 -4.15 22.29 -20.27
CA SER A 205 -5.00 22.41 -21.46
C SER A 205 -4.22 23.12 -22.58
N GLU A 206 -4.17 22.52 -23.74
CA GLU A 206 -3.51 23.10 -24.92
C GLU A 206 -4.30 24.31 -25.47
N GLU A 207 -5.63 24.29 -25.35
CA GLU A 207 -6.51 25.33 -25.85
C GLU A 207 -6.56 26.56 -24.95
N THR A 208 -6.74 26.33 -23.62
CA THR A 208 -6.94 27.43 -22.66
C THR A 208 -5.67 27.79 -21.89
N HIS A 209 -4.61 26.98 -22.00
CA HIS A 209 -3.36 27.09 -21.25
C HIS A 209 -3.52 27.03 -19.73
N GLN A 210 -4.68 26.56 -19.26
CA GLN A 210 -4.97 26.40 -17.82
C GLN A 210 -4.39 25.10 -17.29
N THR A 211 -4.04 25.10 -16.01
CA THR A 211 -3.72 23.87 -15.28
C THR A 211 -5.03 23.19 -14.88
N VAL A 212 -5.18 21.92 -15.27
CA VAL A 212 -6.36 21.12 -15.01
C VAL A 212 -5.97 19.97 -14.10
N ILE A 213 -6.68 19.87 -12.97
CA ILE A 213 -6.69 18.69 -12.13
C ILE A 213 -7.88 17.81 -12.53
N THR A 214 -7.64 16.54 -12.76
CA THR A 214 -8.70 15.56 -12.99
C THR A 214 -8.73 14.60 -11.80
N ALA A 215 -9.84 14.57 -11.09
CA ALA A 215 -10.06 13.83 -9.86
C ALA A 215 -11.23 12.85 -9.98
N MET A 216 -11.52 12.09 -8.94
CA MET A 216 -12.67 11.19 -8.88
C MET A 216 -13.98 11.94 -8.62
N GLY A 217 -13.92 13.10 -7.97
CA GLY A 217 -15.06 13.93 -7.64
C GLY A 217 -14.67 15.25 -6.99
N ASP A 218 -15.67 16.07 -6.67
CA ASP A 218 -15.55 17.39 -6.04
C ASP A 218 -14.83 17.34 -4.70
N THR A 219 -15.23 16.44 -3.83
CA THR A 219 -14.65 16.28 -2.48
C THR A 219 -13.13 16.10 -2.51
N GLN A 220 -12.60 15.39 -3.53
CA GLN A 220 -11.16 15.19 -3.66
C GLN A 220 -10.43 16.47 -4.08
N VAL A 221 -11.10 17.38 -4.79
CA VAL A 221 -10.55 18.66 -5.23
C VAL A 221 -10.63 19.73 -4.13
N GLU A 222 -11.65 19.66 -3.26
CA GLU A 222 -11.88 20.60 -2.18
C GLU A 222 -11.02 20.34 -0.91
N THR A 223 -10.35 19.18 -0.84
CA THR A 223 -9.49 18.78 0.29
C THR A 223 -8.09 19.38 0.18
#